data_0d7962aec174a8ed35fade619009033b
#
_entry.id   0d7962aec174a8ed35fade619009033b
#
_cell.length_a   1.000
_cell.length_b   1.000
_cell.length_c   1.000
_cell.angle_alpha   90.00
_cell.angle_beta   90.00
_cell.angle_gamma   90.00
#
_symmetry.space_group_name_H-M   'P 1'
#
loop_
_entity.id
_entity.type
_entity.pdbx_description
1 polymer ?
#
loop_
_entity_poly.entity_id
_entity_poly.type
_entity_poly.pdbx_seq_one_letter_code
_entity_poly.pdbx_strand_id
1 'polypeptide(L)'
;MNDIKSIIEKIRKLQQHTTANGSSQNEAMISAQKISDLMQTYRIKEDQIDFDNEDIKRIFYEFGSKSHPCIYAWEGIEAICGVRVYNSTEYKTDNDYNRKKVCSFVICGFSADVEQAKYLLYVIKKAIDSEVERFKKGSLYNKSDRKISLVNGFSYSMSIEIGDRLKEMAKDNAWKTHQEKKKQNNFHDNLNNPSRDLVVVKNQLINTWLKDQGVHLRSTRSSYSNMSGSGLGKNAGKNVSLNKGVHGSRNQARIGN
;
A
#
# COMPACT_ATOMS: atom_id res chain seq x y z
N MET A 1 4.21 15.89 25.13
CA MET A 1 4.18 15.85 23.66
C MET A 1 2.80 16.30 23.25
N ASN A 2 2.65 17.56 22.79
CA ASN A 2 1.38 17.97 22.19
C ASN A 2 1.24 17.19 20.91
N ASP A 3 0.22 16.38 20.86
CA ASP A 3 -0.03 15.44 19.80
C ASP A 3 -0.31 16.24 18.50
N ILE A 4 0.45 16.00 17.44
CA ILE A 4 0.26 16.66 16.12
C ILE A 4 -1.21 16.60 15.72
N LYS A 5 -1.90 15.51 16.09
CA LYS A 5 -3.33 15.33 15.90
C LYS A 5 -4.16 16.47 16.55
N SER A 6 -3.85 16.85 17.79
CA SER A 6 -4.58 17.94 18.49
C SER A 6 -4.37 19.30 17.81
N ILE A 7 -3.20 19.47 17.17
CA ILE A 7 -2.87 20.70 16.45
C ILE A 7 -3.60 20.74 15.09
N ILE A 8 -3.64 19.60 14.38
CA ILE A 8 -4.43 19.48 13.14
C ILE A 8 -5.91 19.74 13.41
N GLU A 9 -6.49 19.19 14.49
CA GLU A 9 -7.87 19.48 14.90
C GLU A 9 -8.09 20.97 15.20
N LYS A 10 -7.11 21.61 15.83
CA LYS A 10 -7.17 23.05 16.10
C LYS A 10 -7.12 23.88 14.80
N ILE A 11 -6.27 23.51 13.86
CA ILE A 11 -6.20 24.16 12.55
C ILE A 11 -7.55 24.01 11.82
N ARG A 12 -8.17 22.84 11.84
CA ARG A 12 -9.49 22.62 11.22
C ARG A 12 -10.60 23.47 11.83
N LYS A 13 -10.65 23.54 13.15
CA LYS A 13 -11.59 24.43 13.81
C LYS A 13 -11.41 25.89 13.37
N LEU A 14 -10.17 26.32 13.19
CA LEU A 14 -9.86 27.65 12.68
C LEU A 14 -10.26 27.82 11.20
N GLN A 15 -10.13 26.79 10.37
CA GLN A 15 -10.56 26.81 8.95
C GLN A 15 -12.08 26.98 8.80
N GLN A 16 -12.88 26.61 9.81
CA GLN A 16 -14.33 26.85 9.81
C GLN A 16 -14.69 28.32 10.00
N HIS A 17 -13.79 29.15 10.53
CA HIS A 17 -13.99 30.58 10.69
C HIS A 17 -13.70 31.33 9.38
N THR A 18 -14.65 31.21 8.43
CA THR A 18 -14.60 31.91 7.14
C THR A 18 -15.78 32.88 7.02
N THR A 19 -15.64 33.84 6.14
CA THR A 19 -16.76 34.76 5.85
C THR A 19 -17.97 34.04 5.25
N ALA A 20 -17.75 32.92 4.53
CA ALA A 20 -18.82 32.07 4.00
C ALA A 20 -19.62 31.38 5.12
N ASN A 21 -18.98 31.11 6.27
CA ASN A 21 -19.60 30.51 7.45
C ASN A 21 -20.10 31.57 8.48
N GLY A 22 -20.26 32.84 8.08
CA GLY A 22 -20.81 33.90 8.90
C GLY A 22 -19.82 34.58 9.85
N SER A 23 -18.50 34.28 9.76
CA SER A 23 -17.46 34.99 10.52
C SER A 23 -17.23 36.39 9.92
N SER A 24 -16.91 37.37 10.76
CA SER A 24 -16.50 38.69 10.29
C SER A 24 -15.16 38.58 9.49
N GLN A 25 -14.92 39.59 8.62
CA GLN A 25 -13.69 39.62 7.81
C GLN A 25 -12.44 39.67 8.69
N ASN A 26 -12.47 40.32 9.84
CA ASN A 26 -11.36 40.37 10.80
C ASN A 26 -11.16 39.04 11.49
N GLU A 27 -12.20 38.32 11.87
CA GLU A 27 -12.08 36.99 12.49
C GLU A 27 -11.54 35.98 11.51
N ALA A 28 -11.97 35.98 10.24
CA ALA A 28 -11.44 35.13 9.20
C ALA A 28 -9.93 35.37 8.96
N MET A 29 -9.52 36.65 8.97
CA MET A 29 -8.13 37.06 8.78
C MET A 29 -7.24 36.65 9.97
N ILE A 30 -7.70 36.80 11.20
CA ILE A 30 -7.01 36.36 12.43
C ILE A 30 -6.89 34.82 12.43
N SER A 31 -7.94 34.11 12.01
CA SER A 31 -7.92 32.66 11.91
C SER A 31 -6.93 32.16 10.85
N ALA A 32 -6.87 32.80 9.68
CA ALA A 32 -5.90 32.49 8.64
C ALA A 32 -4.46 32.71 9.11
N GLN A 33 -4.20 33.82 9.84
CA GLN A 33 -2.88 34.07 10.43
C GLN A 33 -2.48 32.98 11.43
N LYS A 34 -3.39 32.60 12.35
CA LYS A 34 -3.14 31.54 13.34
C LYS A 34 -2.92 30.18 12.68
N ILE A 35 -3.62 29.86 11.59
CA ILE A 35 -3.41 28.65 10.81
C ILE A 35 -2.00 28.65 10.24
N SER A 36 -1.59 29.73 9.58
CA SER A 36 -0.24 29.87 9.02
C SER A 36 0.83 29.71 10.10
N ASP A 37 0.68 30.35 11.28
CA ASP A 37 1.63 30.25 12.38
C ASP A 37 1.71 28.83 12.94
N LEU A 38 0.58 28.12 13.07
CA LEU A 38 0.56 26.73 13.53
C LEU A 38 1.22 25.80 12.49
N MET A 39 0.88 25.97 11.21
CA MET A 39 1.48 25.18 10.13
C MET A 39 2.99 25.37 10.07
N GLN A 40 3.48 26.61 10.20
CA GLN A 40 4.89 26.92 10.20
C GLN A 40 5.59 26.38 11.46
N THR A 41 5.03 26.59 12.65
CA THR A 41 5.61 26.18 13.93
C THR A 41 5.75 24.66 14.04
N TYR A 42 4.73 23.94 13.60
CA TYR A 42 4.69 22.48 13.68
C TYR A 42 5.04 21.79 12.35
N ARG A 43 5.43 22.59 11.33
CA ARG A 43 5.78 22.12 9.98
C ARG A 43 4.70 21.23 9.35
N ILE A 44 3.43 21.57 9.61
CA ILE A 44 2.27 20.89 9.07
C ILE A 44 2.02 21.43 7.67
N LYS A 45 1.81 20.55 6.69
CA LYS A 45 1.46 20.90 5.32
C LYS A 45 -0.05 20.83 5.12
N GLU A 46 -0.55 21.58 4.12
CA GLU A 46 -1.97 21.62 3.77
C GLU A 46 -2.55 20.23 3.48
N ASP A 47 -1.77 19.40 2.76
CA ASP A 47 -2.12 18.00 2.46
C ASP A 47 -2.24 17.11 3.72
N GLN A 48 -1.60 17.47 4.83
CA GLN A 48 -1.73 16.75 6.10
C GLN A 48 -3.02 17.10 6.86
N ILE A 49 -3.62 18.24 6.56
CA ILE A 49 -4.87 18.70 7.19
C ILE A 49 -6.08 17.99 6.58
N ASP A 50 -6.00 17.68 5.28
CA ASP A 50 -7.12 17.07 4.52
C ASP A 50 -7.28 15.56 4.79
N PHE A 51 -6.25 14.88 5.33
CA PHE A 51 -6.28 13.43 5.55
C PHE A 51 -7.36 12.92 6.51
N ASP A 52 -7.86 13.74 7.44
CA ASP A 52 -8.89 13.28 8.39
C ASP A 52 -10.33 13.36 7.81
N ASN A 53 -10.52 14.00 6.64
CA ASN A 53 -11.78 13.98 5.91
C ASN A 53 -11.92 12.73 5.02
N GLU A 54 -10.83 11.97 4.80
CA GLU A 54 -10.89 10.69 4.11
C GLU A 54 -11.11 9.57 5.12
N ASP A 55 -12.18 8.80 4.96
CA ASP A 55 -12.46 7.63 5.78
C ASP A 55 -11.39 6.55 5.58
N ILE A 56 -10.77 6.12 6.69
CA ILE A 56 -9.94 4.93 6.68
C ILE A 56 -10.84 3.72 6.48
N LYS A 57 -10.59 2.96 5.43
CA LYS A 57 -11.34 1.77 5.05
C LYS A 57 -10.56 0.51 5.34
N ARG A 58 -11.31 -0.56 5.57
CA ARG A 58 -10.81 -1.93 5.64
C ARG A 58 -11.55 -2.79 4.64
N ILE A 59 -10.84 -3.41 3.73
CA ILE A 59 -11.40 -4.34 2.76
C ILE A 59 -10.79 -5.73 2.94
N PHE A 60 -11.60 -6.75 2.70
CA PHE A 60 -11.22 -8.17 2.75
C PHE A 60 -11.15 -8.71 1.32
N TYR A 61 -9.96 -9.11 0.89
CA TYR A 61 -9.77 -9.81 -0.37
C TYR A 61 -9.76 -11.32 -0.09
N GLU A 62 -10.87 -11.97 -0.32
CA GLU A 62 -11.06 -13.38 0.00
C GLU A 62 -10.42 -14.31 -1.05
N PHE A 63 -9.70 -15.34 -0.59
CA PHE A 63 -9.09 -16.37 -1.43
C PHE A 63 -9.79 -17.74 -1.31
N GLY A 64 -10.79 -17.88 -0.43
CA GLY A 64 -11.41 -19.14 -0.08
C GLY A 64 -10.65 -19.88 1.02
N SER A 65 -10.59 -21.21 0.95
CA SER A 65 -10.04 -22.04 2.05
C SER A 65 -8.50 -21.97 2.20
N LYS A 66 -7.78 -21.48 1.20
CA LYS A 66 -6.32 -21.36 1.19
C LYS A 66 -5.91 -19.97 0.73
N SER A 67 -4.90 -19.40 1.39
CA SER A 67 -4.30 -18.15 0.96
C SER A 67 -3.56 -18.32 -0.37
N HIS A 68 -3.62 -17.29 -1.20
CA HIS A 68 -2.87 -17.25 -2.45
C HIS A 68 -1.43 -16.72 -2.21
N PRO A 69 -0.40 -17.23 -2.93
CA PRO A 69 0.99 -16.79 -2.75
C PRO A 69 1.23 -15.28 -2.93
N CYS A 70 0.37 -14.54 -3.66
CA CYS A 70 0.52 -13.09 -3.82
C CYS A 70 0.56 -12.31 -2.49
N ILE A 71 0.07 -12.90 -1.40
CA ILE A 71 0.14 -12.29 -0.06
C ILE A 71 1.58 -12.02 0.40
N TYR A 72 2.58 -12.74 -0.12
CA TYR A 72 3.98 -12.55 0.26
C TYR A 72 4.63 -11.31 -0.36
N ALA A 73 3.93 -10.61 -1.26
CA ALA A 73 4.32 -9.28 -1.74
C ALA A 73 3.87 -8.13 -0.82
N TRP A 74 3.35 -8.44 0.37
CA TRP A 74 2.70 -7.52 1.29
C TRP A 74 3.54 -6.29 1.64
N GLU A 75 4.84 -6.45 1.92
CA GLU A 75 5.73 -5.32 2.26
C GLU A 75 5.85 -4.32 1.11
N GLY A 76 5.87 -4.82 -0.13
CA GLY A 76 5.93 -3.97 -1.31
C GLY A 76 4.62 -3.22 -1.53
N ILE A 77 3.48 -3.87 -1.28
CA ILE A 77 2.16 -3.24 -1.38
C ILE A 77 2.02 -2.14 -0.31
N GLU A 78 2.41 -2.41 0.95
CA GLU A 78 2.43 -1.40 2.01
C GLU A 78 3.31 -0.20 1.65
N ALA A 79 4.52 -0.48 1.15
CA ALA A 79 5.49 0.57 0.86
C ALA A 79 5.06 1.49 -0.28
N ILE A 80 4.43 0.95 -1.33
CA ILE A 80 4.11 1.74 -2.53
C ILE A 80 2.74 2.41 -2.46
N CYS A 81 1.79 1.81 -1.73
CA CYS A 81 0.43 2.32 -1.60
C CYS A 81 0.18 3.09 -0.29
N GLY A 82 1.07 3.00 0.70
CA GLY A 82 0.86 3.67 2.00
C GLY A 82 -0.29 3.08 2.81
N VAL A 83 -0.54 1.79 2.67
CA VAL A 83 -1.59 1.02 3.38
C VAL A 83 -0.97 0.13 4.44
N ARG A 84 -1.82 -0.45 5.31
CA ARG A 84 -1.48 -1.58 6.17
C ARG A 84 -2.20 -2.83 5.70
N VAL A 85 -1.48 -3.96 5.67
CA VAL A 85 -2.06 -5.24 5.25
C VAL A 85 -1.79 -6.34 6.27
N TYR A 86 -2.73 -7.28 6.36
CA TYR A 86 -2.56 -8.47 7.19
C TYR A 86 -3.40 -9.63 6.66
N ASN A 87 -3.07 -10.84 7.10
CA ASN A 87 -3.86 -12.02 6.76
C ASN A 87 -4.89 -12.29 7.86
N SER A 88 -6.13 -12.55 7.46
CA SER A 88 -7.20 -13.02 8.33
C SER A 88 -7.63 -14.41 7.92
N THR A 89 -8.00 -15.20 8.92
CA THR A 89 -8.63 -16.52 8.72
C THR A 89 -9.87 -16.58 9.57
N GLU A 90 -11.01 -16.75 8.90
CA GLU A 90 -12.32 -16.83 9.53
C GLU A 90 -12.99 -18.15 9.17
N TYR A 91 -13.94 -18.57 9.99
CA TYR A 91 -14.82 -19.70 9.71
C TYR A 91 -16.23 -19.16 9.48
N LYS A 92 -16.68 -19.19 8.23
CA LYS A 92 -18.04 -18.80 7.86
C LYS A 92 -18.93 -20.04 7.80
N THR A 93 -20.15 -19.93 8.33
CA THR A 93 -21.16 -20.99 8.19
C THR A 93 -21.92 -20.75 6.89
N ASP A 94 -22.01 -21.77 6.04
CA ASP A 94 -22.82 -21.72 4.83
C ASP A 94 -24.31 -21.96 5.11
N ASN A 95 -25.14 -21.92 4.07
CA ASN A 95 -26.58 -22.12 4.17
C ASN A 95 -26.95 -23.52 4.65
N ASP A 96 -26.05 -24.50 4.53
CA ASP A 96 -26.21 -25.90 4.97
C ASP A 96 -25.59 -26.16 6.36
N TYR A 97 -25.33 -25.10 7.13
CA TYR A 97 -24.68 -25.12 8.46
C TYR A 97 -23.27 -25.72 8.48
N ASN A 98 -22.60 -25.90 7.33
CA ASN A 98 -21.23 -26.35 7.30
C ASN A 98 -20.26 -25.18 7.54
N ARG A 99 -19.27 -25.40 8.42
CA ARG A 99 -18.23 -24.40 8.69
C ARG A 99 -17.14 -24.46 7.61
N LYS A 100 -17.02 -23.38 6.84
CA LYS A 100 -15.99 -23.22 5.81
C LYS A 100 -14.93 -22.23 6.26
N LYS A 101 -13.67 -22.63 6.14
CA LYS A 101 -12.53 -21.76 6.36
C LYS A 101 -12.42 -20.76 5.21
N VAL A 102 -12.31 -19.47 5.53
CA VAL A 102 -12.06 -18.39 4.57
C VAL A 102 -10.78 -17.67 4.95
N CYS A 103 -9.81 -17.68 4.04
CA CYS A 103 -8.57 -16.93 4.17
C CYS A 103 -8.71 -15.62 3.39
N SER A 104 -8.41 -14.50 4.03
CA SER A 104 -8.50 -13.17 3.43
C SER A 104 -7.19 -12.42 3.58
N PHE A 105 -6.86 -11.63 2.58
CA PHE A 105 -5.85 -10.59 2.66
C PHE A 105 -6.57 -9.27 2.93
N VAL A 106 -6.28 -8.68 4.06
CA VAL A 106 -6.99 -7.48 4.52
C VAL A 106 -6.13 -6.27 4.26
N ILE A 107 -6.72 -5.26 3.62
CA ILE A 107 -6.06 -4.01 3.26
C ILE A 107 -6.75 -2.89 4.03
N CYS A 108 -5.97 -2.09 4.76
CA CYS A 108 -6.43 -0.97 5.57
C CYS A 108 -5.68 0.31 5.20
N GLY A 109 -6.41 1.39 4.99
CA GLY A 109 -5.83 2.67 4.61
C GLY A 109 -6.87 3.68 4.16
N PHE A 110 -6.40 4.80 3.64
CA PHE A 110 -7.26 5.81 3.04
C PHE A 110 -7.90 5.28 1.75
N SER A 111 -9.07 5.77 1.43
CA SER A 111 -9.93 5.23 0.37
C SER A 111 -9.20 5.03 -0.97
N ALA A 112 -8.51 6.06 -1.44
CA ALA A 112 -7.75 6.03 -2.70
C ALA A 112 -6.59 5.02 -2.66
N ASP A 113 -5.84 5.01 -1.54
CA ASP A 113 -4.70 4.11 -1.33
C ASP A 113 -5.15 2.63 -1.28
N VAL A 114 -6.30 2.37 -0.66
CA VAL A 114 -6.90 1.02 -0.58
C VAL A 114 -7.32 0.51 -1.96
N GLU A 115 -7.95 1.33 -2.79
CA GLU A 115 -8.32 0.94 -4.16
C GLU A 115 -7.08 0.70 -5.03
N GLN A 116 -6.05 1.51 -4.90
CA GLN A 116 -4.76 1.27 -5.56
C GLN A 116 -4.13 -0.05 -5.12
N ALA A 117 -4.09 -0.33 -3.82
CA ALA A 117 -3.53 -1.56 -3.27
C ALA A 117 -4.32 -2.80 -3.72
N LYS A 118 -5.65 -2.72 -3.75
CA LYS A 118 -6.53 -3.77 -4.26
C LYS A 118 -6.27 -4.08 -5.74
N TYR A 119 -6.14 -3.05 -6.56
CA TYR A 119 -5.80 -3.21 -7.98
C TYR A 119 -4.41 -3.85 -8.13
N LEU A 120 -3.42 -3.37 -7.40
CA LEU A 120 -2.06 -3.90 -7.44
C LEU A 120 -2.02 -5.38 -7.02
N LEU A 121 -2.72 -5.75 -5.94
CA LEU A 121 -2.86 -7.13 -5.50
C LEU A 121 -3.46 -8.03 -6.60
N TYR A 122 -4.51 -7.54 -7.27
CA TYR A 122 -5.12 -8.25 -8.40
C TYR A 122 -4.12 -8.48 -9.54
N VAL A 123 -3.35 -7.46 -9.92
CA VAL A 123 -2.32 -7.55 -10.96
C VAL A 123 -1.24 -8.57 -10.58
N ILE A 124 -0.73 -8.50 -9.34
CA ILE A 124 0.27 -9.43 -8.82
C ILE A 124 -0.27 -10.87 -8.84
N LYS A 125 -1.51 -11.05 -8.35
CA LYS A 125 -2.16 -12.37 -8.37
C LYS A 125 -2.23 -12.94 -9.79
N LYS A 126 -2.69 -12.16 -10.76
CA LYS A 126 -2.77 -12.57 -12.17
C LYS A 126 -1.42 -12.90 -12.78
N ALA A 127 -0.40 -12.11 -12.47
CA ALA A 127 0.98 -12.37 -12.94
C ALA A 127 1.50 -13.71 -12.41
N ILE A 128 1.31 -13.98 -11.09
CA ILE A 128 1.73 -15.24 -10.48
C ILE A 128 0.96 -16.42 -11.09
N ASP A 129 -0.36 -16.32 -11.23
CA ASP A 129 -1.19 -17.36 -11.84
C ASP A 129 -0.69 -17.71 -13.25
N SER A 130 -0.45 -16.71 -14.08
CA SER A 130 0.01 -16.87 -15.46
C SER A 130 1.39 -17.51 -15.54
N GLU A 131 2.32 -17.09 -14.69
CA GLU A 131 3.67 -17.65 -14.67
C GLU A 131 3.70 -19.09 -14.10
N VAL A 132 2.85 -19.39 -13.11
CA VAL A 132 2.68 -20.75 -12.59
C VAL A 132 2.13 -21.68 -13.68
N GLU A 133 1.15 -21.25 -14.45
CA GLU A 133 0.62 -22.07 -15.57
C GLU A 133 1.66 -22.27 -16.68
N ARG A 134 2.49 -21.26 -16.97
CA ARG A 134 3.62 -21.39 -17.89
C ARG A 134 4.67 -22.39 -17.34
N PHE A 135 5.00 -22.27 -16.08
CA PHE A 135 5.95 -23.14 -15.39
C PHE A 135 5.52 -24.61 -15.40
N LYS A 136 4.24 -24.89 -15.20
CA LYS A 136 3.66 -26.25 -15.23
C LYS A 136 3.78 -26.92 -16.61
N LYS A 137 3.87 -26.15 -17.70
CA LYS A 137 4.09 -26.69 -19.06
C LYS A 137 5.54 -27.06 -19.32
N GLY A 138 6.48 -26.65 -18.45
CA GLY A 138 7.92 -26.91 -18.60
C GLY A 138 8.33 -28.33 -18.27
N SER A 139 9.45 -28.76 -18.88
CA SER A 139 10.01 -30.11 -18.68
C SER A 139 10.40 -30.40 -17.24
N LEU A 140 10.86 -29.41 -16.51
CA LEU A 140 11.27 -29.53 -15.11
C LEU A 140 10.10 -29.92 -14.20
N TYR A 141 8.95 -29.30 -14.39
CA TYR A 141 7.74 -29.64 -13.66
C TYR A 141 7.24 -31.05 -14.02
N ASN A 142 7.25 -31.39 -15.31
CA ASN A 142 6.76 -32.69 -15.78
C ASN A 142 7.60 -33.88 -15.27
N LYS A 143 8.91 -33.68 -15.14
CA LYS A 143 9.87 -34.69 -14.64
C LYS A 143 9.97 -34.77 -13.13
N SER A 144 9.35 -33.85 -12.39
CA SER A 144 9.47 -33.78 -10.93
C SER A 144 8.43 -34.65 -10.22
N ASP A 145 8.89 -35.40 -9.23
CA ASP A 145 8.04 -36.18 -8.31
C ASP A 145 7.43 -35.28 -7.21
N ARG A 146 8.01 -34.07 -6.99
CA ARG A 146 7.60 -33.13 -5.95
C ARG A 146 6.88 -31.90 -6.53
N LYS A 147 5.93 -32.10 -7.42
CA LYS A 147 5.22 -31.05 -8.16
C LYS A 147 4.62 -29.94 -7.28
N ILE A 148 3.98 -30.32 -6.17
CA ILE A 148 3.36 -29.36 -5.23
C ILE A 148 4.43 -28.49 -4.57
N SER A 149 5.49 -29.07 -4.05
CA SER A 149 6.59 -28.31 -3.42
C SER A 149 7.27 -27.37 -4.41
N LEU A 150 7.43 -27.83 -5.66
CA LEU A 150 8.07 -27.07 -6.72
C LEU A 150 7.24 -25.83 -7.11
N VAL A 151 5.91 -25.97 -7.26
CA VAL A 151 5.01 -24.87 -7.55
C VAL A 151 4.93 -23.90 -6.37
N ASN A 152 4.86 -24.41 -5.14
CA ASN A 152 4.84 -23.57 -3.96
C ASN A 152 6.11 -22.74 -3.81
N GLY A 153 7.30 -23.35 -4.00
CA GLY A 153 8.56 -22.62 -3.96
C GLY A 153 8.71 -21.60 -5.08
N PHE A 154 8.24 -21.94 -6.29
CA PHE A 154 8.22 -21.02 -7.42
C PHE A 154 7.32 -19.79 -7.14
N SER A 155 6.06 -20.02 -6.80
CA SER A 155 5.10 -18.93 -6.59
C SER A 155 5.42 -18.06 -5.36
N TYR A 156 5.94 -18.66 -4.29
CA TYR A 156 6.40 -17.96 -3.10
C TYR A 156 7.55 -17.00 -3.41
N SER A 157 8.63 -17.52 -4.02
CA SER A 157 9.81 -16.70 -4.31
C SER A 157 9.55 -15.64 -5.38
N MET A 158 8.67 -15.93 -6.34
CA MET A 158 8.18 -14.94 -7.30
C MET A 158 7.47 -13.80 -6.61
N SER A 159 6.59 -14.09 -5.65
CA SER A 159 5.84 -13.07 -4.91
C SER A 159 6.76 -12.18 -4.07
N ILE A 160 7.74 -12.77 -3.38
CA ILE A 160 8.74 -12.00 -2.61
C ILE A 160 9.53 -11.07 -3.54
N GLU A 161 10.03 -11.57 -4.66
CA GLU A 161 10.80 -10.78 -5.61
C GLU A 161 9.97 -9.58 -6.13
N ILE A 162 8.69 -9.79 -6.44
CA ILE A 162 7.77 -8.71 -6.81
C ILE A 162 7.65 -7.71 -5.65
N GLY A 163 7.47 -8.17 -4.42
CA GLY A 163 7.38 -7.33 -3.23
C GLY A 163 8.64 -6.50 -3.00
N ASP A 164 9.82 -7.08 -3.17
CA ASP A 164 11.10 -6.39 -3.01
C ASP A 164 11.29 -5.30 -4.07
N ARG A 165 10.94 -5.59 -5.33
CA ARG A 165 10.96 -4.60 -6.42
C ARG A 165 10.00 -3.44 -6.17
N LEU A 166 8.82 -3.70 -5.63
CA LEU A 166 7.86 -2.65 -5.25
C LEU A 166 8.42 -1.76 -4.13
N LYS A 167 9.12 -2.35 -3.14
CA LYS A 167 9.80 -1.57 -2.09
C LYS A 167 10.90 -0.68 -2.66
N GLU A 168 11.69 -1.18 -3.60
CA GLU A 168 12.70 -0.37 -4.29
C GLU A 168 12.06 0.78 -5.06
N MET A 169 11.01 0.50 -5.84
CA MET A 169 10.26 1.54 -6.55
C MET A 169 9.68 2.62 -5.61
N ALA A 170 9.21 2.23 -4.43
CA ALA A 170 8.71 3.17 -3.42
C ALA A 170 9.83 4.07 -2.90
N LYS A 171 11.03 3.53 -2.64
CA LYS A 171 12.21 4.29 -2.24
C LYS A 171 12.66 5.28 -3.32
N ASP A 172 12.69 4.83 -4.58
CA ASP A 172 13.08 5.66 -5.71
C ASP A 172 12.09 6.82 -5.94
N ASN A 173 10.79 6.56 -5.80
CA ASN A 173 9.75 7.58 -5.90
C ASN A 173 9.91 8.63 -4.78
N ALA A 174 10.13 8.19 -3.55
CA ALA A 174 10.38 9.08 -2.42
C ALA A 174 11.64 9.93 -2.63
N TRP A 175 12.71 9.35 -3.18
CA TRP A 175 13.93 10.05 -3.48
C TRP A 175 13.75 11.08 -4.60
N LYS A 176 13.06 10.74 -5.71
CA LYS A 176 12.77 11.68 -6.81
C LYS A 176 11.93 12.86 -6.32
N THR A 177 10.88 12.61 -5.58
CA THR A 177 10.05 13.66 -4.99
C THR A 177 10.85 14.58 -4.07
N HIS A 178 11.81 14.04 -3.31
CA HIS A 178 12.70 14.84 -2.48
C HIS A 178 13.63 15.73 -3.31
N GLN A 179 14.20 15.20 -4.40
CA GLN A 179 15.08 15.95 -5.30
C GLN A 179 14.33 17.08 -6.04
N GLU A 180 13.11 16.81 -6.50
CA GLU A 180 12.27 17.82 -7.16
C GLU A 180 11.92 18.97 -6.21
N LYS A 181 11.57 18.65 -4.96
CA LYS A 181 11.31 19.67 -3.92
C LYS A 181 12.56 20.47 -3.56
N LYS A 182 13.76 19.88 -3.54
CA LYS A 182 15.03 20.60 -3.36
C LYS A 182 15.31 21.59 -4.48
N LYS A 183 14.96 21.26 -5.71
CA LYS A 183 15.15 22.16 -6.89
C LYS A 183 14.18 23.34 -6.86
N GLN A 184 12.98 23.16 -6.32
CA GLN A 184 11.96 24.21 -6.21
C GLN A 184 12.19 25.17 -5.03
N ASN A 185 12.82 24.72 -3.96
CA ASN A 185 13.10 25.51 -2.75
C ASN A 185 14.58 25.88 -2.71
N ASN A 186 14.93 27.08 -3.17
CA ASN A 186 16.27 27.70 -3.04
C ASN A 186 16.61 28.05 -1.57
N PHE A 187 16.15 27.31 -0.57
CA PHE A 187 16.41 27.64 0.83
C PHE A 187 16.92 26.43 1.62
N HIS A 188 17.94 26.69 2.44
CA HIS A 188 18.57 25.79 3.37
C HIS A 188 17.56 25.02 4.22
N ASP A 189 17.33 23.75 3.93
CA ASP A 189 16.75 22.81 4.88
C ASP A 189 17.63 21.55 4.94
N ASN A 190 18.62 21.64 5.81
CA ASN A 190 19.27 20.46 6.37
C ASN A 190 18.27 19.81 7.32
N LEU A 191 18.06 18.50 7.15
CA LEU A 191 17.35 17.60 8.08
C LEU A 191 15.83 17.55 7.93
N ASN A 192 15.39 16.54 7.31
CA ASN A 192 14.14 15.76 7.36
C ASN A 192 13.47 15.65 5.98
N ASN A 193 13.36 14.41 5.53
CA ASN A 193 12.73 14.05 4.26
C ASN A 193 11.18 14.18 4.43
N PRO A 194 10.53 15.24 3.89
CA PRO A 194 9.10 15.48 4.12
C PRO A 194 8.18 14.40 3.56
N SER A 195 8.63 13.65 2.55
CA SER A 195 7.90 12.50 2.03
C SER A 195 7.88 11.32 3.02
N ARG A 196 8.93 11.21 3.85
CA ARG A 196 9.02 10.21 4.91
C ARG A 196 8.07 10.56 6.05
N ASP A 197 7.95 11.84 6.37
CA ASP A 197 7.07 12.31 7.44
C ASP A 197 5.59 12.05 7.11
N LEU A 198 5.19 12.23 5.84
CA LEU A 198 3.82 11.95 5.42
C LEU A 198 3.46 10.46 5.52
N VAL A 199 4.36 9.57 5.06
CA VAL A 199 4.16 8.11 5.17
C VAL A 199 4.12 7.68 6.64
N VAL A 200 4.94 8.28 7.50
CA VAL A 200 4.95 8.01 8.94
C VAL A 200 3.62 8.44 9.57
N VAL A 201 3.12 9.64 9.23
CA VAL A 201 1.83 10.15 9.75
C VAL A 201 0.67 9.26 9.28
N LYS A 202 0.58 8.93 7.99
CA LYS A 202 -0.44 8.00 7.47
C LYS A 202 -0.41 6.67 8.22
N ASN A 203 0.77 6.08 8.37
CA ASN A 203 0.92 4.81 9.07
C ASN A 203 0.50 4.89 10.54
N GLN A 204 0.77 6.00 11.23
CA GLN A 204 0.34 6.21 12.61
C GLN A 204 -1.19 6.31 12.70
N LEU A 205 -1.83 7.06 11.81
CA LEU A 205 -3.29 7.17 11.75
C LEU A 205 -3.96 5.81 11.51
N ILE A 206 -3.48 5.06 10.52
CA ILE A 206 -4.01 3.72 10.23
C ILE A 206 -3.80 2.76 11.41
N ASN A 207 -2.63 2.79 12.06
CA ASN A 207 -2.35 1.93 13.22
C ASN A 207 -3.22 2.29 14.43
N THR A 208 -3.49 3.59 14.66
CA THR A 208 -4.40 4.04 15.71
C THR A 208 -5.81 3.57 15.42
N TRP A 209 -6.28 3.78 14.19
CA TRP A 209 -7.60 3.33 13.76
C TRP A 209 -7.77 1.79 13.92
N LEU A 210 -6.76 1.00 13.52
CA LEU A 210 -6.78 -0.46 13.71
C LEU A 210 -6.92 -0.86 15.19
N LYS A 211 -6.21 -0.18 16.09
CA LYS A 211 -6.33 -0.41 17.54
C LYS A 211 -7.72 -0.06 18.05
N ASP A 212 -8.30 1.06 17.59
CA ASP A 212 -9.64 1.49 17.97
C ASP A 212 -10.71 0.50 17.47
N GLN A 213 -10.44 -0.20 16.35
CA GLN A 213 -11.26 -1.30 15.84
C GLN A 213 -10.99 -2.65 16.54
N GLY A 214 -10.17 -2.68 17.59
CA GLY A 214 -9.84 -3.91 18.32
C GLY A 214 -8.94 -4.89 17.55
N VAL A 215 -8.26 -4.43 16.48
CA VAL A 215 -7.39 -5.29 15.67
C VAL A 215 -5.98 -5.31 16.25
N HIS A 216 -5.58 -6.47 16.78
CA HIS A 216 -4.24 -6.71 17.29
C HIS A 216 -3.43 -7.56 16.30
N LEU A 217 -2.51 -6.92 15.57
CA LEU A 217 -1.65 -7.59 14.60
C LEU A 217 -0.53 -8.37 15.31
N ARG A 218 -0.32 -9.62 14.88
CA ARG A 218 0.78 -10.47 15.33
C ARG A 218 1.70 -10.79 14.18
N SER A 219 3.01 -10.70 14.39
CA SER A 219 3.99 -11.15 13.40
C SER A 219 3.99 -12.68 13.35
N THR A 220 3.88 -13.25 12.15
CA THR A 220 4.03 -14.68 11.92
C THR A 220 5.31 -14.92 11.14
N ARG A 221 6.14 -15.86 11.61
CA ARG A 221 7.32 -16.29 10.86
C ARG A 221 6.89 -17.14 9.67
N SER A 222 7.39 -16.80 8.48
CA SER A 222 7.25 -17.66 7.30
C SER A 222 8.31 -18.76 7.35
N SER A 223 7.88 -20.02 7.25
CA SER A 223 8.78 -21.20 7.25
C SER A 223 9.20 -21.66 5.85
N TYR A 224 9.08 -20.82 4.85
CA TYR A 224 9.31 -21.19 3.44
C TYR A 224 10.75 -20.99 2.93
N SER A 225 11.75 -20.93 3.78
CA SER A 225 13.15 -20.88 3.36
C SER A 225 13.55 -22.21 2.72
N ASN A 226 14.17 -22.19 1.53
CA ASN A 226 14.74 -23.32 0.80
C ASN A 226 13.77 -24.31 0.13
N MET A 227 12.68 -23.83 -0.48
CA MET A 227 11.83 -24.69 -1.31
C MET A 227 12.41 -24.90 -2.72
N SER A 228 12.23 -26.12 -3.26
CA SER A 228 12.53 -26.43 -4.66
C SER A 228 11.79 -25.47 -5.60
N GLY A 229 12.43 -25.00 -6.66
CA GLY A 229 11.84 -24.06 -7.62
C GLY A 229 12.01 -22.57 -7.27
N SER A 230 12.56 -22.23 -6.10
CA SER A 230 12.68 -20.84 -5.64
C SER A 230 13.53 -19.95 -6.56
N GLY A 231 14.64 -20.44 -7.11
CA GLY A 231 15.46 -19.69 -8.06
C GLY A 231 14.73 -19.32 -9.35
N LEU A 232 13.89 -20.23 -9.86
CA LEU A 232 13.10 -20.00 -11.06
C LEU A 232 11.98 -19.00 -10.80
N GLY A 233 11.33 -19.09 -9.64
CA GLY A 233 10.30 -18.12 -9.23
C GLY A 233 10.86 -16.72 -9.06
N LYS A 234 12.04 -16.59 -8.45
CA LYS A 234 12.74 -15.31 -8.34
C LYS A 234 13.02 -14.69 -9.72
N ASN A 235 13.53 -15.48 -10.67
CA ASN A 235 13.77 -15.02 -12.04
C ASN A 235 12.48 -14.61 -12.74
N ALA A 236 11.38 -15.36 -12.57
CA ALA A 236 10.07 -14.99 -13.11
C ALA A 236 9.58 -13.65 -12.50
N GLY A 237 9.75 -13.45 -11.19
CA GLY A 237 9.39 -12.21 -10.51
C GLY A 237 10.12 -10.97 -11.03
N LYS A 238 11.41 -11.12 -11.42
CA LYS A 238 12.18 -10.03 -12.04
C LYS A 238 11.61 -9.59 -13.39
N ASN A 239 11.02 -10.51 -14.15
CA ASN A 239 10.51 -10.24 -15.49
C ASN A 239 9.06 -9.72 -15.50
N VAL A 240 8.36 -9.69 -14.37
CA VAL A 240 7.02 -9.13 -14.29
C VAL A 240 7.08 -7.62 -14.55
N SER A 241 6.26 -7.13 -15.49
CA SER A 241 6.11 -5.70 -15.72
C SER A 241 5.29 -5.10 -14.58
N LEU A 242 5.93 -4.24 -13.77
CA LEU A 242 5.32 -3.51 -12.66
C LEU A 242 5.03 -2.05 -13.02
N ASN A 243 5.20 -1.66 -14.29
CA ASN A 243 4.92 -0.31 -14.73
C ASN A 243 3.47 0.03 -14.45
N LYS A 244 3.23 1.22 -13.87
CA LYS A 244 1.88 1.76 -13.68
C LYS A 244 1.15 1.69 -15.01
N GLY A 245 0.15 0.83 -15.10
CA GLY A 245 -0.73 0.70 -16.26
C GLY A 245 -1.70 1.87 -16.37
N VAL A 246 -1.20 3.11 -16.25
CA VAL A 246 -2.01 4.32 -16.40
C VAL A 246 -1.15 5.40 -17.06
N HIS A 247 -0.75 5.13 -18.26
CA HIS A 247 -0.68 6.11 -19.34
C HIS A 247 -0.77 5.30 -20.62
N GLY A 248 -1.95 5.33 -21.22
CA GLY A 248 -2.18 4.75 -22.53
C GLY A 248 -1.23 5.36 -23.55
N SER A 249 -0.07 4.77 -23.70
CA SER A 249 0.73 4.92 -24.91
C SER A 249 0.00 4.11 -25.98
N ARG A 250 -0.80 4.80 -26.79
CA ARG A 250 -1.24 4.33 -28.11
C ARG A 250 -0.01 4.09 -28.97
N ASN A 251 0.60 2.95 -28.87
CA ASN A 251 1.37 2.40 -29.97
C ASN A 251 0.39 1.69 -30.92
N GLN A 252 -0.21 2.46 -31.80
CA GLN A 252 -0.78 1.94 -33.03
C GLN A 252 0.37 1.27 -33.79
N ALA A 253 0.36 -0.05 -33.82
CA ALA A 253 1.09 -0.80 -34.83
C ALA A 253 0.51 -0.37 -36.21
N ARG A 254 1.29 0.39 -36.97
CA ARG A 254 1.05 0.57 -38.40
C ARG A 254 1.22 -0.79 -39.06
N ILE A 255 0.12 -1.38 -39.47
CA ILE A 255 0.11 -2.44 -40.44
C ILE A 255 0.44 -1.74 -41.76
N GLY A 256 1.68 -1.90 -42.22
CA GLY A 256 2.10 -1.51 -43.56
C GLY A 256 1.64 -2.56 -44.57
N ASN A 257 1.14 -2.09 -45.70
CA ASN A 257 0.84 -2.83 -46.90
C ASN A 257 2.02 -3.65 -47.42
#